data_6f5b98ee281678c22ff733a07948c13f
#
_entry.id   6f5b98ee281678c22ff733a07948c13f
#
_cell.length_a   1.000
_cell.length_b   1.000
_cell.length_c   1.000
_cell.angle_alpha   90.00
_cell.angle_beta   90.00
_cell.angle_gamma   90.00
#
_symmetry.space_group_name_H-M   'P 1'
#
loop_
_entity.id
_entity.type
_entity.pdbx_description
1 polymer ?
#
loop_
_entity_poly.entity_id
_entity_poly.type
_entity_poly.pdbx_seq_one_letter_code
_entity_poly.pdbx_strand_id
1 'polypeptide(L)'
;MSNPFFRYADTVGDGSGSVEMNVASGVFKLAPLAGESKILVERVLISVRDTGTFDTNAYGNGIALTNGIGMALHRASDDAVLIDLLGGYPIKTNGDWAAACYDMNVATYGSGDQVMSIRWTFSKTGVPLVVKSGEYLGVTIADDLTALSHQRFFFQGNNP
;
A
#
# COMPACT_ATOMS: atom_id res chain seq x y z
N MET A 1 3.38 15.92 -22.25
CA MET A 1 2.15 15.93 -21.44
C MET A 1 2.25 14.83 -20.39
N SER A 2 1.93 15.12 -19.16
CA SER A 2 1.88 14.09 -18.13
C SER A 2 0.58 13.30 -18.26
N ASN A 3 0.67 11.98 -18.26
CA ASN A 3 -0.49 11.11 -18.34
C ASN A 3 -0.81 10.57 -16.93
N PRO A 4 -2.03 10.79 -16.42
CA PRO A 4 -2.41 10.19 -15.16
C PRO A 4 -2.46 8.68 -15.27
N PHE A 5 -2.10 8.00 -14.19
CA PHE A 5 -2.25 6.55 -14.10
C PHE A 5 -2.98 6.14 -12.84
N PHE A 6 -3.58 4.95 -12.92
CA PHE A 6 -4.19 4.23 -11.81
C PHE A 6 -3.72 2.79 -11.91
N ARG A 7 -2.91 2.34 -10.95
CA ARG A 7 -2.35 0.98 -10.98
C ARG A 7 -2.41 0.32 -9.61
N TYR A 8 -2.68 -0.97 -9.59
CA TYR A 8 -2.49 -1.78 -8.39
C TYR A 8 -1.01 -2.11 -8.20
N ALA A 9 -0.57 -2.26 -6.96
CA ALA A 9 0.65 -3.00 -6.72
C ALA A 9 0.36 -4.49 -6.96
N ASP A 10 1.26 -5.19 -7.60
CA ASP A 10 1.17 -6.61 -7.89
C ASP A 10 2.52 -7.31 -7.75
N THR A 11 2.56 -8.61 -7.98
CA THR A 11 3.79 -9.40 -7.82
C THR A 11 4.83 -9.13 -8.92
N VAL A 12 4.40 -8.60 -10.07
CA VAL A 12 5.26 -8.28 -11.23
C VAL A 12 5.70 -6.81 -11.21
N GLY A 13 4.83 -5.91 -10.79
CA GLY A 13 5.08 -4.48 -10.70
C GLY A 13 4.55 -3.66 -11.88
N ASP A 14 3.81 -4.28 -12.80
CA ASP A 14 3.25 -3.61 -13.98
C ASP A 14 1.82 -3.08 -13.79
N GLY A 15 1.19 -3.43 -12.67
CA GLY A 15 -0.17 -3.00 -12.35
C GLY A 15 -1.25 -3.69 -13.18
N SER A 16 -0.93 -4.80 -13.86
CA SER A 16 -1.84 -5.51 -14.76
C SER A 16 -2.80 -6.45 -14.02
N GLY A 17 -2.52 -6.78 -12.77
CA GLY A 17 -3.29 -7.71 -11.97
C GLY A 17 -4.22 -7.03 -10.97
N SER A 18 -5.43 -7.56 -10.80
CA SER A 18 -6.22 -7.30 -9.60
C SER A 18 -5.61 -8.13 -8.47
N VAL A 19 -4.99 -7.49 -7.50
CA VAL A 19 -4.26 -8.20 -6.47
C VAL A 19 -4.92 -8.00 -5.12
N GLU A 20 -5.42 -9.12 -4.59
CA GLU A 20 -5.75 -9.21 -3.17
C GLU A 20 -4.46 -9.41 -2.38
N MET A 21 -4.26 -8.58 -1.36
CA MET A 21 -3.09 -8.66 -0.49
C MET A 21 -3.41 -9.27 0.88
N ASN A 22 -4.52 -9.96 1.01
CA ASN A 22 -4.85 -10.81 2.15
C ASN A 22 -4.19 -12.19 1.97
N VAL A 23 -2.87 -12.22 2.02
CA VAL A 23 -2.01 -13.37 1.75
C VAL A 23 -1.23 -13.76 3.00
N ALA A 24 -0.62 -14.95 3.01
CA ALA A 24 0.22 -15.40 4.12
C ALA A 24 1.51 -14.57 4.24
N SER A 25 2.08 -14.16 3.10
CA SER A 25 3.19 -13.21 3.02
C SER A 25 3.44 -12.86 1.55
N GLY A 26 4.13 -11.76 1.30
CA GLY A 26 4.50 -11.42 -0.07
C GLY A 26 5.04 -10.00 -0.22
N VAL A 27 5.64 -9.74 -1.37
CA VAL A 27 6.04 -8.40 -1.80
C VAL A 27 5.26 -8.04 -3.06
N PHE A 28 4.57 -6.92 -3.00
CA PHE A 28 3.79 -6.37 -4.10
C PHE A 28 4.48 -5.11 -4.58
N LYS A 29 4.58 -4.93 -5.89
CA LYS A 29 5.43 -3.92 -6.51
C LYS A 29 4.60 -3.00 -7.41
N LEU A 30 5.05 -1.74 -7.51
CA LEU A 30 4.66 -0.80 -8.54
C LEU A 30 5.95 -0.25 -9.16
N ALA A 31 6.13 -0.44 -10.46
CA ALA A 31 7.30 0.02 -11.20
C ALA A 31 6.89 0.77 -12.47
N PRO A 32 7.78 1.58 -13.05
CA PRO A 32 7.60 2.09 -14.40
C PRO A 32 7.45 0.94 -15.41
N LEU A 33 6.53 1.10 -16.37
CA LEU A 33 6.36 0.15 -17.46
C LEU A 33 7.53 0.24 -18.46
N ALA A 34 7.64 -0.75 -19.32
CA ALA A 34 8.62 -0.73 -20.41
C ALA A 34 8.46 0.56 -21.26
N GLY A 35 9.55 1.31 -21.38
CA GLY A 35 9.56 2.59 -22.08
C GLY A 35 9.27 3.83 -21.21
N GLU A 36 8.82 3.64 -19.98
CA GLU A 36 8.70 4.72 -19.00
C GLU A 36 10.05 4.94 -18.31
N SER A 37 10.56 6.16 -18.31
CA SER A 37 11.81 6.48 -17.59
C SER A 37 11.58 6.64 -16.08
N LYS A 38 10.40 7.08 -15.71
CA LYS A 38 9.96 7.27 -14.32
C LYS A 38 8.44 7.39 -14.24
N ILE A 39 7.90 7.19 -13.06
CA ILE A 39 6.54 7.56 -12.67
C ILE A 39 6.59 8.46 -11.43
N LEU A 40 5.61 9.33 -11.29
CA LEU A 40 5.41 10.20 -10.13
C LEU A 40 4.20 9.69 -9.36
N VAL A 41 4.42 9.04 -8.23
CA VAL A 41 3.34 8.55 -7.38
C VAL A 41 2.91 9.65 -6.42
N GLU A 42 1.67 10.08 -6.52
CA GLU A 42 1.12 11.14 -5.70
C GLU A 42 0.38 10.60 -4.48
N ARG A 43 -0.26 9.44 -4.65
CA ARG A 43 -1.16 8.90 -3.64
C ARG A 43 -1.24 7.39 -3.69
N VAL A 44 -1.41 6.79 -2.53
CA VAL A 44 -1.88 5.41 -2.39
C VAL A 44 -3.26 5.40 -1.73
N LEU A 45 -4.14 4.58 -2.26
CA LEU A 45 -5.44 4.26 -1.69
C LEU A 45 -5.38 2.82 -1.20
N ILE A 46 -5.69 2.62 0.08
CA ILE A 46 -5.63 1.32 0.72
C ILE A 46 -7.05 0.98 1.18
N SER A 47 -7.51 -0.20 0.81
CA SER A 47 -8.80 -0.72 1.26
C SER A 47 -8.56 -2.00 2.05
N VAL A 48 -9.06 -2.02 3.27
CA VAL A 48 -9.08 -3.21 4.14
C VAL A 48 -10.52 -3.49 4.51
N ARG A 49 -10.99 -4.72 4.27
CA ARG A 49 -12.33 -5.18 4.64
C ARG A 49 -12.21 -6.43 5.51
N ASP A 50 -13.01 -6.46 6.55
CA ASP A 50 -13.12 -7.62 7.41
C ASP A 50 -14.51 -7.69 8.04
N THR A 51 -14.88 -8.85 8.56
CA THR A 51 -16.09 -9.03 9.35
C THR A 51 -15.89 -8.54 10.78
N GLY A 52 -16.87 -7.85 11.34
CA GLY A 52 -16.81 -7.37 12.73
C GLY A 52 -16.28 -5.93 12.86
N THR A 53 -15.91 -5.56 14.08
CA THR A 53 -15.55 -4.18 14.42
C THR A 53 -14.03 -3.99 14.40
N PHE A 54 -13.56 -2.96 13.72
CA PHE A 54 -12.14 -2.60 13.71
C PHE A 54 -11.77 -1.88 15.02
N ASP A 55 -10.78 -2.42 15.71
CA ASP A 55 -10.14 -1.80 16.87
C ASP A 55 -8.84 -1.12 16.46
N THR A 56 -8.49 -0.02 17.10
CA THR A 56 -7.24 0.71 16.81
C THR A 56 -5.99 -0.09 17.16
N ASN A 57 -6.09 -1.05 18.06
CA ASN A 57 -4.98 -1.90 18.53
C ASN A 57 -4.91 -3.26 17.80
N ALA A 58 -5.79 -3.49 16.83
CA ALA A 58 -5.85 -4.70 16.00
C ALA A 58 -5.51 -4.37 14.56
N TYR A 59 -5.32 -5.38 13.72
CA TYR A 59 -5.29 -5.24 12.27
C TYR A 59 -6.52 -5.92 11.66
N GLY A 60 -7.32 -5.16 10.90
CA GLY A 60 -8.67 -5.60 10.56
C GLY A 60 -9.49 -5.81 11.83
N ASN A 61 -10.16 -6.94 11.93
CA ASN A 61 -10.86 -7.40 13.13
C ASN A 61 -10.05 -8.44 13.94
N GLY A 62 -8.80 -8.66 13.59
CA GLY A 62 -7.94 -9.68 14.17
C GLY A 62 -7.16 -9.22 15.40
N ILE A 63 -5.88 -9.53 15.38
CA ILE A 63 -4.90 -9.06 16.38
C ILE A 63 -3.87 -8.17 15.70
N ALA A 64 -3.09 -7.44 16.50
CA ALA A 64 -1.95 -6.69 15.97
C ALA A 64 -0.96 -7.62 15.27
N LEU A 65 -0.42 -7.15 14.13
CA LEU A 65 0.59 -7.90 13.37
C LEU A 65 1.91 -7.95 14.14
N THR A 66 2.64 -9.03 14.00
CA THR A 66 3.95 -9.20 14.65
C THR A 66 5.03 -8.40 13.94
N ASN A 67 5.14 -8.58 12.62
CA ASN A 67 6.16 -7.95 11.77
C ASN A 67 5.62 -6.71 11.07
N GLY A 68 4.36 -6.74 10.66
CA GLY A 68 3.63 -5.63 10.06
C GLY A 68 3.76 -5.55 8.54
N ILE A 69 3.22 -4.44 8.02
CA ILE A 69 3.25 -4.11 6.59
C ILE A 69 4.29 -3.03 6.39
N GLY A 70 5.25 -3.29 5.49
CA GLY A 70 6.26 -2.33 5.07
C GLY A 70 5.89 -1.63 3.77
N MET A 71 6.39 -0.41 3.57
CA MET A 71 6.30 0.30 2.30
C MET A 71 7.60 1.07 2.06
N ALA A 72 8.30 0.74 0.98
CA ALA A 72 9.58 1.34 0.68
C ALA A 72 9.85 1.43 -0.83
N LEU A 73 10.68 2.40 -1.23
CA LEU A 73 11.27 2.45 -2.55
C LEU A 73 12.51 1.57 -2.57
N HIS A 74 12.59 0.68 -3.55
CA HIS A 74 13.67 -0.27 -3.71
C HIS A 74 14.39 -0.10 -5.05
N ARG A 75 15.66 -0.51 -5.08
CA ARG A 75 16.39 -0.76 -6.33
C ARG A 75 16.05 -2.17 -6.83
N ALA A 76 15.66 -2.29 -8.10
CA ALA A 76 15.20 -3.57 -8.64
C ALA A 76 16.32 -4.61 -8.84
N SER A 77 17.60 -4.20 -8.95
CA SER A 77 18.72 -5.11 -9.22
C SER A 77 19.14 -5.95 -8.02
N ASP A 78 18.92 -5.45 -6.79
CA ASP A 78 19.41 -6.08 -5.55
C ASP A 78 18.42 -5.97 -4.39
N ASP A 79 17.20 -5.48 -4.67
CA ASP A 79 16.12 -5.21 -3.71
C ASP A 79 16.53 -4.29 -2.54
N ALA A 80 17.64 -3.54 -2.69
CA ALA A 80 18.08 -2.60 -1.68
C ALA A 80 17.07 -1.49 -1.42
N VAL A 81 16.78 -1.23 -0.14
CA VAL A 81 15.91 -0.13 0.26
C VAL A 81 16.61 1.21 -0.01
N LEU A 82 16.00 2.05 -0.83
CA LEU A 82 16.44 3.42 -1.12
C LEU A 82 15.78 4.43 -0.21
N ILE A 83 14.47 4.27 0.03
CA ILE A 83 13.68 5.12 0.92
C ILE A 83 12.68 4.23 1.66
N ASP A 84 12.78 4.18 2.97
CA ASP A 84 11.73 3.61 3.82
C ASP A 84 10.66 4.68 4.07
N LEU A 85 9.47 4.48 3.51
CA LEU A 85 8.38 5.44 3.60
C LEU A 85 7.70 5.45 4.99
N LEU A 86 7.93 4.44 5.79
CA LEU A 86 7.39 4.30 7.14
C LEU A 86 8.43 4.64 8.23
N GLY A 87 9.67 4.98 7.83
CA GLY A 87 10.71 5.40 8.76
C GLY A 87 11.11 4.35 9.80
N GLY A 88 11.07 3.07 9.44
CA GLY A 88 11.40 1.96 10.33
C GLY A 88 10.24 1.48 11.21
N TYR A 89 9.04 2.03 11.03
CA TYR A 89 7.83 1.69 11.81
C TYR A 89 6.79 1.00 10.92
N PRO A 90 6.86 -0.32 10.74
CA PRO A 90 5.86 -1.04 9.92
C PRO A 90 4.47 -0.93 10.54
N ILE A 91 3.46 -0.95 9.68
CA ILE A 91 2.05 -0.90 10.09
C ILE A 91 1.67 -2.23 10.73
N LYS A 92 1.32 -2.21 12.00
CA LYS A 92 0.94 -3.40 12.78
C LYS A 92 -0.53 -3.38 13.21
N THR A 93 -1.13 -2.21 13.24
CA THR A 93 -2.51 -2.01 13.71
C THR A 93 -3.28 -1.08 12.79
N ASN A 94 -4.60 -1.08 12.93
CA ASN A 94 -5.46 -0.10 12.26
C ASN A 94 -5.08 1.34 12.68
N GLY A 95 -4.69 1.52 13.94
CA GLY A 95 -4.24 2.81 14.48
C GLY A 95 -2.95 3.31 13.85
N ASP A 96 -2.04 2.41 13.44
CA ASP A 96 -0.79 2.82 12.78
C ASP A 96 -1.05 3.47 11.41
N TRP A 97 -2.08 3.03 10.68
CA TRP A 97 -2.52 3.71 9.47
C TRP A 97 -2.96 5.14 9.73
N ALA A 98 -3.67 5.38 10.84
CA ALA A 98 -4.09 6.73 11.22
C ALA A 98 -2.89 7.62 11.57
N ALA A 99 -1.85 7.06 12.16
CA ALA A 99 -0.61 7.79 12.46
C ALA A 99 0.24 8.08 11.22
N ALA A 100 0.29 7.14 10.26
CA ALA A 100 1.06 7.29 9.02
C ALA A 100 0.34 8.14 7.96
N CYS A 101 -0.99 8.11 7.92
CA CYS A 101 -1.80 8.70 6.87
C CYS A 101 -2.75 9.76 7.42
N TYR A 102 -2.95 10.85 6.68
CA TYR A 102 -3.78 11.96 7.13
C TYR A 102 -5.28 11.77 6.89
N ASP A 103 -5.65 10.83 6.01
CA ASP A 103 -7.05 10.59 5.63
C ASP A 103 -7.38 9.11 5.82
N MET A 104 -7.94 8.76 6.96
CA MET A 104 -8.46 7.43 7.22
C MET A 104 -9.96 7.52 7.54
N ASN A 105 -10.73 6.60 6.97
CA ASN A 105 -12.16 6.46 7.25
C ASN A 105 -12.47 4.99 7.52
N VAL A 106 -13.38 4.74 8.47
CA VAL A 106 -13.94 3.41 8.72
C VAL A 106 -15.44 3.48 8.46
N ALA A 107 -15.93 2.62 7.58
CA ALA A 107 -17.34 2.52 7.24
C ALA A 107 -17.82 1.09 7.48
N THR A 108 -19.05 0.97 7.97
CA THR A 108 -19.73 -0.33 8.14
C THR A 108 -20.69 -0.56 6.97
N TYR A 109 -20.63 -1.76 6.38
CA TYR A 109 -21.50 -2.20 5.30
C TYR A 109 -22.29 -3.44 5.73
N GLY A 110 -23.59 -3.41 5.47
CA GLY A 110 -24.46 -4.57 5.66
C GLY A 110 -24.47 -5.12 7.10
N SER A 111 -24.49 -6.43 7.22
CA SER A 111 -24.66 -7.15 8.48
C SER A 111 -23.32 -7.45 9.17
N GLY A 112 -22.50 -6.44 9.45
CA GLY A 112 -21.32 -6.59 10.32
C GLY A 112 -19.96 -6.46 9.64
N ASP A 113 -19.89 -6.32 8.33
CA ASP A 113 -18.63 -6.03 7.64
C ASP A 113 -18.23 -4.57 7.85
N GLN A 114 -16.95 -4.34 8.12
CA GLN A 114 -16.36 -3.00 8.14
C GLN A 114 -15.34 -2.84 7.02
N VAL A 115 -15.26 -1.64 6.48
CA VAL A 115 -14.25 -1.24 5.50
C VAL A 115 -13.47 -0.05 6.04
N MET A 116 -12.16 -0.19 6.08
CA MET A 116 -11.24 0.88 6.35
C MET A 116 -10.66 1.37 5.02
N SER A 117 -10.95 2.62 4.67
CA SER A 117 -10.41 3.28 3.49
C SER A 117 -9.37 4.29 3.92
N ILE A 118 -8.16 4.16 3.40
CA ILE A 118 -7.03 4.99 3.75
C ILE A 118 -6.53 5.68 2.50
N ARG A 119 -6.31 7.00 2.61
CA ARG A 119 -5.71 7.80 1.58
C ARG A 119 -4.39 8.38 2.09
N TRP A 120 -3.30 7.94 1.53
CA TRP A 120 -2.00 8.51 1.82
C TRP A 120 -1.50 9.33 0.64
N THR A 121 -1.43 10.66 0.83
CA THR A 121 -1.04 11.59 -0.23
C THR A 121 0.41 12.02 0.00
N PHE A 122 1.32 11.53 -0.82
CA PHE A 122 2.74 11.86 -0.75
C PHE A 122 3.01 13.33 -1.06
N SER A 123 2.28 13.90 -2.00
CA SER A 123 2.42 15.30 -2.40
C SER A 123 2.02 16.32 -1.33
N LYS A 124 1.35 15.92 -0.25
CA LYS A 124 1.11 16.80 0.91
C LYS A 124 2.41 17.24 1.59
N THR A 125 3.48 16.50 1.43
CA THR A 125 4.81 16.86 1.92
C THR A 125 5.62 17.72 0.93
N GLY A 126 5.01 18.10 -0.18
CA GLY A 126 5.56 19.05 -1.16
C GLY A 126 5.93 18.45 -2.50
N VAL A 127 6.21 17.14 -2.58
CA VAL A 127 6.62 16.48 -3.82
C VAL A 127 6.04 15.07 -3.92
N PRO A 128 5.69 14.59 -5.13
CA PRO A 128 5.32 13.20 -5.35
C PRO A 128 6.54 12.28 -5.14
N LEU A 129 6.28 11.02 -4.82
CA LEU A 129 7.32 10.02 -4.81
C LEU A 129 7.75 9.70 -6.25
N VAL A 130 9.02 9.85 -6.56
CA VAL A 130 9.58 9.51 -7.87
C VAL A 130 10.06 8.07 -7.85
N VAL A 131 9.53 7.24 -8.74
CA VAL A 131 10.01 5.88 -9.00
C VAL A 131 10.61 5.85 -10.39
N LYS A 132 11.92 5.64 -10.49
CA LYS A 132 12.66 5.63 -11.76
C LYS A 132 12.68 4.23 -12.39
N SER A 133 13.01 4.16 -13.66
CA SER A 133 13.36 2.89 -14.31
C SER A 133 14.50 2.20 -13.50
N GLY A 134 14.33 0.91 -13.21
CA GLY A 134 15.25 0.18 -12.33
C GLY A 134 14.94 0.30 -10.84
N GLU A 135 13.86 0.97 -10.47
CA GLU A 135 13.34 1.05 -9.11
C GLU A 135 11.89 0.52 -9.05
N TYR A 136 11.43 0.18 -7.87
CA TYR A 136 10.02 -0.11 -7.62
C TYR A 136 9.59 0.36 -6.23
N LEU A 137 8.34 0.75 -6.11
CA LEU A 137 7.67 0.95 -4.83
C LEU A 137 7.15 -0.40 -4.36
N GLY A 138 7.65 -0.90 -3.24
CA GLY A 138 7.30 -2.19 -2.66
C GLY A 138 6.37 -2.05 -1.46
N VAL A 139 5.33 -2.90 -1.43
CA VAL A 139 4.50 -3.16 -0.25
C VAL A 139 4.83 -4.56 0.22
N THR A 140 5.38 -4.68 1.43
CA THR A 140 5.78 -5.96 2.01
C THR A 140 4.76 -6.40 3.05
N ILE A 141 4.15 -7.56 2.83
CA ILE A 141 3.30 -8.24 3.81
C ILE A 141 4.17 -9.30 4.50
N ALA A 142 4.41 -9.12 5.80
CA ALA A 142 5.32 -9.99 6.56
C ALA A 142 4.59 -10.89 7.58
N ASP A 143 3.28 -10.75 7.69
CA ASP A 143 2.42 -11.59 8.53
C ASP A 143 1.32 -12.25 7.70
N ASP A 144 0.72 -13.31 8.24
CA ASP A 144 -0.39 -14.00 7.60
C ASP A 144 -1.69 -13.17 7.69
N LEU A 145 -2.13 -12.64 6.57
CA LEU A 145 -3.36 -11.85 6.41
C LEU A 145 -4.50 -12.62 5.73
N THR A 146 -4.39 -13.93 5.59
CA THR A 146 -5.41 -14.75 4.91
C THR A 146 -6.76 -14.76 5.62
N ALA A 147 -6.80 -14.37 6.90
CA ALA A 147 -8.04 -14.19 7.65
C ALA A 147 -8.82 -12.92 7.27
N LEU A 148 -8.18 -11.92 6.66
CA LEU A 148 -8.89 -10.75 6.16
C LEU A 148 -9.81 -11.11 5.01
N SER A 149 -10.99 -10.49 4.96
CA SER A 149 -11.89 -10.66 3.82
C SER A 149 -11.34 -10.03 2.54
N HIS A 150 -10.57 -8.93 2.68
CA HIS A 150 -10.04 -8.20 1.53
C HIS A 150 -8.96 -7.19 1.95
N GLN A 151 -7.90 -7.04 1.13
CA GLN A 151 -6.96 -5.93 1.21
C GLN A 151 -6.38 -5.62 -0.16
N ARG A 152 -6.35 -4.33 -0.54
CA ARG A 152 -5.77 -3.84 -1.79
C ARG A 152 -5.02 -2.53 -1.59
N PHE A 153 -3.97 -2.35 -2.38
CA PHE A 153 -3.25 -1.09 -2.52
C PHE A 153 -3.35 -0.60 -3.97
N PHE A 154 -3.82 0.61 -4.13
CA PHE A 154 -4.06 1.23 -5.42
C PHE A 154 -3.34 2.57 -5.51
N PHE A 155 -2.46 2.71 -6.48
CA PHE A 155 -1.60 3.88 -6.64
C PHE A 155 -2.10 4.80 -7.74
N GLN A 156 -2.07 6.09 -7.43
CA GLN A 156 -2.41 7.17 -8.35
C GLN A 156 -1.20 8.06 -8.55
N GLY A 157 -1.01 8.52 -9.76
CA GLY A 157 0.09 9.42 -10.08
C GLY A 157 0.09 9.84 -11.53
N ASN A 158 1.24 10.32 -11.97
CA ASN A 158 1.46 10.80 -13.33
C ASN A 158 2.69 10.14 -13.95
N ASN A 159 2.58 9.88 -15.23
CA ASN A 159 3.69 9.52 -16.09
C ASN A 159 4.08 10.79 -16.89
N PRO A 160 5.21 11.42 -16.55
CA PRO A 160 5.66 12.66 -17.20
C PRO A 160 6.23 12.45 -18.59
#